data_a0fdf6485ce043c3d923cdd5c9fa75f2
#
_entry.id   a0fdf6485ce043c3d923cdd5c9fa75f2
#
_cell.length_a   1.000
_cell.length_b   1.000
_cell.length_c   1.000
_cell.angle_alpha   90.00
_cell.angle_beta   90.00
_cell.angle_gamma   90.00
#
_symmetry.space_group_name_H-M   'P 1'
#
loop_
_entity.id
_entity.type
_entity.pdbx_description
1 polymer ?
#
loop_
_entity_poly.entity_id
_entity_poly.type
_entity_poly.pdbx_seq_one_letter_code
_entity_poly.pdbx_strand_id
1 'polypeptide(L)'
;MALGAPPLTIEVDGQAWTIKRDGETLVARAGRAVGALIASLSAHQFSDWVQNQMTFNGFLVARALSFRDGNLSDVSVWDSIWTALLEGWAVVGAEPTFIDRYGAPLDLNRIFTPADDPENIRHFLAGAGYLHLRGWLDPADMAAISAEMDEALPLAVEGDGKSWWAELDDGSRRCVRLQDFAGRSPTTTRILASARWADMISLIAGDDELMQGRYVEALTKPVGVIAGPSDVSFHRDCHLGRHAYLCARRTIGIAITPTSEENGSLRVIAGSHRLAMPVEIAKTKPYLPVVAVATMPGDLTVHLSCTLHDSTPPRKSERRVMYIETSMAPLPGAIFAGPTAEETLREQVNAIHRDVSPTGRSSRAT
;
A
#
# COMPACT_ATOMS: atom_id res chain seq x y z
N MET A 1 1.16 -25.15 0.28
CA MET A 1 1.85 -25.04 -1.05
C MET A 1 3.22 -24.41 -0.81
N ALA A 2 4.31 -25.03 -1.24
CA ALA A 2 5.61 -24.37 -1.17
C ALA A 2 5.60 -23.22 -2.18
N LEU A 3 6.00 -22.03 -1.75
CA LEU A 3 6.07 -20.85 -2.62
C LEU A 3 7.16 -20.98 -3.70
N GLY A 4 7.81 -22.15 -3.82
CA GLY A 4 8.82 -22.41 -4.83
C GLY A 4 10.10 -21.55 -4.71
N ALA A 5 10.32 -20.94 -3.54
CA ALA A 5 11.47 -20.08 -3.31
C ALA A 5 12.78 -20.88 -3.39
N PRO A 6 13.82 -20.38 -4.09
CA PRO A 6 15.15 -20.94 -3.97
C PRO A 6 15.68 -20.74 -2.54
N PRO A 7 16.74 -21.44 -2.11
CA PRO A 7 17.40 -21.09 -0.85
C PRO A 7 17.81 -19.60 -0.84
N LEU A 8 17.78 -18.97 0.32
CA LEU A 8 18.20 -17.58 0.50
C LEU A 8 19.52 -17.55 1.26
N THR A 9 20.56 -17.05 0.64
CA THR A 9 21.83 -16.74 1.32
C THR A 9 21.84 -15.25 1.67
N ILE A 10 22.04 -14.95 2.95
CA ILE A 10 22.29 -13.60 3.44
C ILE A 10 23.78 -13.44 3.68
N GLU A 11 24.35 -12.38 3.14
CA GLU A 11 25.74 -11.99 3.35
C GLU A 11 25.80 -10.69 4.14
N VAL A 12 26.51 -10.71 5.26
CA VAL A 12 26.74 -9.55 6.14
C VAL A 12 28.20 -9.53 6.56
N ASP A 13 28.90 -8.45 6.29
CA ASP A 13 30.29 -8.23 6.73
C ASP A 13 31.23 -9.41 6.42
N GLY A 14 31.09 -9.98 5.23
CA GLY A 14 31.92 -11.10 4.76
C GLY A 14 31.52 -12.47 5.29
N GLN A 15 30.53 -12.56 6.14
CA GLN A 15 29.95 -13.82 6.59
C GLN A 15 28.70 -14.14 5.78
N ALA A 16 28.38 -15.43 5.64
CA ALA A 16 27.23 -15.89 4.89
C ALA A 16 26.44 -16.97 5.65
N TRP A 17 25.13 -16.88 5.58
CA TRP A 17 24.20 -17.90 6.08
C TRP A 17 23.14 -18.18 5.04
N THR A 18 22.83 -19.46 4.86
CA THR A 18 21.78 -19.87 3.95
C THR A 18 20.56 -20.36 4.72
N ILE A 19 19.42 -19.77 4.41
CA ILE A 19 18.10 -20.19 4.87
C ILE A 19 17.48 -21.04 3.77
N LYS A 20 17.05 -22.25 4.12
CA LYS A 20 16.39 -23.16 3.17
C LYS A 20 15.30 -23.97 3.85
N ARG A 21 14.39 -24.47 3.05
CA ARG A 21 13.40 -25.42 3.51
C ARG A 21 14.03 -26.80 3.78
N ASP A 22 13.66 -27.41 4.91
CA ASP A 22 13.98 -28.78 5.29
C ASP A 22 12.69 -29.44 5.81
N GLY A 23 12.05 -30.22 4.94
CA GLY A 23 10.70 -30.73 5.23
C GLY A 23 9.66 -29.63 5.36
N GLU A 24 9.05 -29.49 6.55
CA GLU A 24 8.07 -28.44 6.87
C GLU A 24 8.67 -27.24 7.60
N THR A 25 9.97 -27.24 7.86
CA THR A 25 10.67 -26.19 8.59
C THR A 25 11.59 -25.38 7.70
N LEU A 26 11.96 -24.20 8.17
CA LEU A 26 13.08 -23.42 7.62
C LEU A 26 14.29 -23.62 8.54
N VAL A 27 15.43 -23.90 7.94
CA VAL A 27 16.71 -24.06 8.66
C VAL A 27 17.72 -23.06 8.14
N ALA A 28 18.46 -22.42 9.04
CA ALA A 28 19.60 -21.58 8.72
C ALA A 28 20.92 -22.35 8.92
N ARG A 29 21.84 -22.27 7.95
CA ARG A 29 23.16 -22.88 8.02
C ARG A 29 24.22 -21.89 7.61
N ALA A 30 25.37 -21.94 8.23
CA ALA A 30 26.54 -21.14 7.81
C ALA A 30 27.00 -21.52 6.41
N GLY A 31 27.45 -20.54 5.66
CA GLY A 31 27.94 -20.68 4.30
C GLY A 31 26.91 -20.43 3.21
N ARG A 32 27.39 -20.43 1.97
CA ARG A 32 26.57 -20.26 0.77
C ARG A 32 26.07 -21.61 0.26
N ALA A 33 24.84 -21.63 -0.26
CA ALA A 33 24.33 -22.81 -0.97
C ALA A 33 24.29 -22.56 -2.48
N VAL A 34 24.50 -23.63 -3.26
CA VAL A 34 24.37 -23.59 -4.71
C VAL A 34 22.92 -23.33 -5.10
N GLY A 35 22.68 -22.44 -6.07
CA GLY A 35 21.34 -22.08 -6.55
C GLY A 35 20.53 -21.23 -5.56
N ALA A 36 21.17 -20.64 -4.55
CA ALA A 36 20.51 -19.71 -3.64
C ALA A 36 20.42 -18.30 -4.26
N LEU A 37 19.31 -17.62 -4.01
CA LEU A 37 19.26 -16.16 -4.09
C LEU A 37 20.25 -15.60 -3.05
N ILE A 38 21.14 -14.74 -3.44
CA ILE A 38 22.11 -14.14 -2.52
C ILE A 38 21.77 -12.68 -2.32
N ALA A 39 21.44 -12.29 -1.09
CA ALA A 39 21.20 -10.91 -0.67
C ALA A 39 22.36 -10.42 0.19
N SER A 40 22.97 -9.32 -0.21
CA SER A 40 24.07 -8.69 0.53
C SER A 40 23.54 -7.48 1.28
N LEU A 41 23.72 -7.46 2.61
CA LEU A 41 23.24 -6.45 3.53
C LEU A 41 24.40 -5.93 4.38
N SER A 42 24.35 -4.66 4.78
CA SER A 42 25.15 -4.19 5.92
C SER A 42 24.61 -4.76 7.23
N ALA A 43 25.38 -4.72 8.31
CA ALA A 43 24.92 -5.13 9.64
C ALA A 43 23.66 -4.38 10.08
N HIS A 44 23.57 -3.08 9.75
CA HIS A 44 22.39 -2.27 10.06
C HIS A 44 21.15 -2.71 9.26
N GLN A 45 21.28 -2.93 7.95
CA GLN A 45 20.20 -3.45 7.12
C GLN A 45 19.75 -4.84 7.56
N PHE A 46 20.70 -5.70 7.93
CA PHE A 46 20.38 -7.03 8.47
C PHE A 46 19.58 -6.90 9.78
N SER A 47 19.99 -6.00 10.67
CA SER A 47 19.26 -5.71 11.90
C SER A 47 17.83 -5.22 11.63
N ASP A 48 17.66 -4.29 10.69
CA ASP A 48 16.35 -3.80 10.28
C ASP A 48 15.47 -4.90 9.69
N TRP A 49 16.05 -5.78 8.88
CA TRP A 49 15.34 -6.89 8.24
C TRP A 49 14.88 -7.94 9.26
N VAL A 50 15.75 -8.38 10.16
CA VAL A 50 15.40 -9.39 11.17
C VAL A 50 14.42 -8.89 12.22
N GLN A 51 14.38 -7.58 12.44
CA GLN A 51 13.42 -6.93 13.33
C GLN A 51 12.14 -6.49 12.62
N ASN A 52 11.97 -6.84 11.35
CA ASN A 52 10.83 -6.44 10.52
C ASN A 52 10.64 -4.92 10.41
N GLN A 53 11.74 -4.15 10.52
CA GLN A 53 11.73 -2.70 10.38
C GLN A 53 11.77 -2.27 8.91
N MET A 54 12.31 -3.11 8.04
CA MET A 54 12.41 -2.89 6.61
C MET A 54 12.22 -4.23 5.88
N THR A 55 11.43 -4.21 4.82
CA THR A 55 11.24 -5.36 3.93
C THR A 55 12.32 -5.40 2.86
N PHE A 56 12.51 -6.53 2.18
CA PHE A 56 13.39 -6.59 1.00
C PHE A 56 12.90 -5.66 -0.11
N ASN A 57 11.59 -5.58 -0.32
CA ASN A 57 11.02 -4.63 -1.27
C ASN A 57 11.31 -3.19 -0.86
N GLY A 58 11.24 -2.87 0.43
CA GLY A 58 11.64 -1.56 0.97
C GLY A 58 13.11 -1.23 0.68
N PHE A 59 14.02 -2.19 0.85
CA PHE A 59 15.43 -2.01 0.49
C PHE A 59 15.64 -1.85 -1.02
N LEU A 60 14.87 -2.55 -1.86
CA LEU A 60 14.92 -2.37 -3.32
C LEU A 60 14.49 -0.96 -3.72
N VAL A 61 13.38 -0.49 -3.18
CA VAL A 61 12.89 0.89 -3.39
C VAL A 61 13.92 1.91 -2.94
N ALA A 62 14.56 1.68 -1.79
CA ALA A 62 15.63 2.50 -1.27
C ALA A 62 16.97 2.36 -2.04
N ARG A 63 17.04 1.53 -3.09
CA ARG A 63 18.28 1.19 -3.81
C ARG A 63 19.40 0.69 -2.87
N ALA A 64 19.01 0.05 -1.79
CA ALA A 64 19.89 -0.37 -0.70
C ALA A 64 20.06 -1.91 -0.64
N LEU A 65 19.32 -2.67 -1.47
CA LEU A 65 19.50 -4.12 -1.61
C LEU A 65 20.37 -4.43 -2.80
N SER A 66 21.47 -5.15 -2.55
CA SER A 66 22.23 -5.83 -3.59
C SER A 66 21.88 -7.32 -3.57
N PHE A 67 21.46 -7.88 -4.70
CA PHE A 67 21.21 -9.31 -4.81
C PHE A 67 21.77 -9.89 -6.12
N ARG A 68 22.05 -11.20 -6.11
CA ARG A 68 22.55 -11.97 -7.25
C ARG A 68 22.07 -13.41 -7.20
N ASP A 69 22.28 -14.13 -8.31
CA ASP A 69 21.90 -15.54 -8.48
C ASP A 69 20.42 -15.84 -8.27
N GLY A 70 19.56 -14.82 -8.54
CA GLY A 70 18.10 -14.87 -8.44
C GLY A 70 17.47 -13.70 -9.21
N ASN A 71 16.18 -13.54 -9.07
CA ASN A 71 15.40 -12.50 -9.74
C ASN A 71 14.46 -11.79 -8.75
N LEU A 72 13.75 -10.72 -9.21
CA LEU A 72 12.83 -9.95 -8.38
C LEU A 72 11.67 -10.78 -7.83
N SER A 73 11.21 -11.80 -8.55
CA SER A 73 10.16 -12.69 -8.05
C SER A 73 10.65 -13.50 -6.86
N ASP A 74 11.90 -13.99 -6.89
CA ASP A 74 12.50 -14.71 -5.76
C ASP A 74 12.62 -13.80 -4.52
N VAL A 75 13.00 -12.53 -4.71
CA VAL A 75 13.05 -11.54 -3.63
C VAL A 75 11.65 -11.31 -3.03
N SER A 76 10.64 -11.13 -3.87
CA SER A 76 9.25 -10.91 -3.44
C SER A 76 8.67 -12.10 -2.67
N VAL A 77 9.00 -13.32 -3.12
CA VAL A 77 8.60 -14.55 -2.42
C VAL A 77 9.25 -14.65 -1.04
N TRP A 78 10.55 -14.35 -0.94
CA TRP A 78 11.25 -14.36 0.35
C TRP A 78 10.76 -13.27 1.29
N ASP A 79 10.44 -12.09 0.76
CA ASP A 79 9.82 -11.01 1.52
C ASP A 79 8.51 -11.48 2.19
N SER A 80 7.66 -12.16 1.41
CA SER A 80 6.41 -12.75 1.90
C SER A 80 6.63 -13.85 2.93
N ILE A 81 7.58 -14.75 2.72
CA ILE A 81 7.93 -15.83 3.67
C ILE A 81 8.44 -15.24 4.97
N TRP A 82 9.33 -14.26 4.90
CA TRP A 82 9.93 -13.64 6.08
C TRP A 82 8.89 -12.91 6.91
N THR A 83 8.04 -12.11 6.27
CA THR A 83 6.91 -11.46 6.93
C THR A 83 6.00 -12.47 7.62
N ALA A 84 5.65 -13.57 6.93
CA ALA A 84 4.83 -14.61 7.54
C ALA A 84 5.45 -15.23 8.80
N LEU A 85 6.77 -15.45 8.78
CA LEU A 85 7.50 -15.98 9.94
C LEU A 85 7.47 -15.01 11.13
N LEU A 86 7.69 -13.73 10.89
CA LEU A 86 7.77 -12.72 11.94
C LEU A 86 6.40 -12.36 12.51
N GLU A 87 5.38 -12.29 11.67
CA GLU A 87 4.01 -11.92 12.03
C GLU A 87 3.14 -13.13 12.44
N GLY A 88 3.64 -14.33 12.29
CA GLY A 88 2.86 -15.54 12.52
C GLY A 88 1.73 -15.75 11.51
N TRP A 89 1.87 -15.21 10.31
CA TRP A 89 0.86 -15.33 9.25
C TRP A 89 0.85 -16.72 8.64
N ALA A 90 -0.33 -17.12 8.18
CA ALA A 90 -0.44 -18.34 7.39
C ALA A 90 0.25 -18.18 6.03
N VAL A 91 0.88 -19.24 5.55
CA VAL A 91 1.45 -19.31 4.21
C VAL A 91 0.32 -19.53 3.20
N VAL A 92 0.57 -19.14 1.94
CA VAL A 92 -0.33 -19.36 0.79
C VAL A 92 -0.96 -20.76 0.81
N GLY A 93 -2.29 -20.83 0.70
CA GLY A 93 -3.07 -22.07 0.75
C GLY A 93 -3.93 -22.24 2.01
N ALA A 94 -3.72 -21.43 3.07
CA ALA A 94 -4.71 -21.30 4.12
C ALA A 94 -5.86 -20.42 3.62
N GLU A 95 -7.08 -20.91 3.73
CA GLU A 95 -8.26 -20.11 3.41
C GLU A 95 -8.72 -19.39 4.67
N PRO A 96 -8.62 -18.04 4.74
CA PRO A 96 -9.21 -17.29 5.83
C PRO A 96 -10.73 -17.45 5.79
N THR A 97 -11.32 -17.74 6.93
CA THR A 97 -12.77 -17.74 7.07
C THR A 97 -13.26 -16.31 7.26
N PHE A 98 -14.24 -15.93 6.45
CA PHE A 98 -14.93 -14.64 6.57
C PHE A 98 -16.22 -14.85 7.33
N ILE A 99 -16.16 -14.71 8.65
CA ILE A 99 -17.31 -14.84 9.56
C ILE A 99 -17.47 -13.57 10.37
N ASP A 100 -18.72 -13.21 10.67
CA ASP A 100 -19.01 -12.10 11.56
C ASP A 100 -18.82 -12.48 13.05
N ARG A 101 -19.06 -11.54 13.95
CA ARG A 101 -18.93 -11.75 15.42
C ARG A 101 -19.91 -12.79 15.97
N TYR A 102 -20.89 -13.18 15.19
CA TYR A 102 -21.94 -14.13 15.56
C TYR A 102 -21.79 -15.50 14.88
N GLY A 103 -20.74 -15.67 14.05
CA GLY A 103 -20.44 -16.90 13.34
C GLY A 103 -21.13 -17.04 11.98
N ALA A 104 -21.83 -16.02 11.51
CA ALA A 104 -22.40 -16.01 10.15
C ALA A 104 -21.37 -15.52 9.09
N PRO A 105 -21.51 -15.91 7.82
CA PRO A 105 -20.66 -15.41 6.76
C PRO A 105 -20.67 -13.89 6.65
N LEU A 106 -19.48 -13.27 6.52
CA LEU A 106 -19.36 -11.83 6.24
C LEU A 106 -19.83 -11.50 4.82
N ASP A 107 -20.69 -10.50 4.70
CA ASP A 107 -20.96 -9.85 3.42
C ASP A 107 -19.78 -8.93 3.06
N LEU A 108 -18.89 -9.40 2.19
CA LEU A 108 -17.70 -8.65 1.76
C LEU A 108 -18.04 -7.37 0.97
N ASN A 109 -19.28 -7.18 0.51
CA ASN A 109 -19.72 -5.94 -0.15
C ASN A 109 -20.42 -4.97 0.82
N ARG A 110 -20.37 -5.26 2.13
CA ARG A 110 -21.05 -4.42 3.12
C ARG A 110 -20.53 -2.99 3.12
N ILE A 111 -21.47 -2.06 3.10
CA ILE A 111 -21.25 -0.63 3.29
C ILE A 111 -21.67 -0.29 4.73
N PHE A 112 -20.77 0.30 5.48
CA PHE A 112 -21.02 0.73 6.84
C PHE A 112 -21.37 2.22 6.90
N THR A 113 -22.21 2.57 7.87
CA THR A 113 -22.66 3.95 8.14
C THR A 113 -22.36 4.33 9.60
N PRO A 114 -22.44 5.60 9.99
CA PRO A 114 -22.29 6.02 11.39
C PRO A 114 -23.30 5.40 12.36
N ALA A 115 -24.37 4.79 11.86
CA ALA A 115 -25.39 4.10 12.67
C ALA A 115 -25.05 2.61 12.93
N ASP A 116 -24.03 2.06 12.26
CA ASP A 116 -23.60 0.68 12.48
C ASP A 116 -22.81 0.55 13.78
N ASP A 117 -22.90 -0.64 14.40
CA ASP A 117 -22.12 -0.95 15.60
C ASP A 117 -20.60 -0.85 15.32
N PRO A 118 -19.86 0.00 16.05
CA PRO A 118 -18.42 0.16 15.91
C PRO A 118 -17.64 -1.15 15.98
N GLU A 119 -18.05 -2.09 16.82
CA GLU A 119 -17.40 -3.38 16.96
C GLU A 119 -17.58 -4.26 15.72
N ASN A 120 -18.71 -4.18 15.02
CA ASN A 120 -18.89 -4.89 13.76
C ASN A 120 -18.00 -4.29 12.65
N ILE A 121 -17.81 -2.96 12.64
CA ILE A 121 -16.92 -2.28 11.70
C ILE A 121 -15.47 -2.72 11.94
N ARG A 122 -15.01 -2.70 13.19
CA ARG A 122 -13.66 -3.13 13.57
C ARG A 122 -13.42 -4.61 13.26
N HIS A 123 -14.39 -5.47 13.58
CA HIS A 123 -14.31 -6.89 13.28
C HIS A 123 -14.20 -7.15 11.77
N PHE A 124 -14.98 -6.41 10.97
CA PHE A 124 -14.90 -6.53 9.52
C PHE A 124 -13.52 -6.07 9.01
N LEU A 125 -13.00 -4.92 9.48
CA LEU A 125 -11.65 -4.45 9.12
C LEU A 125 -10.58 -5.49 9.45
N ALA A 126 -10.62 -6.05 10.66
CA ALA A 126 -9.69 -7.08 11.11
C ALA A 126 -9.80 -8.38 10.29
N GLY A 127 -11.00 -8.76 9.86
CA GLY A 127 -11.27 -9.96 9.08
C GLY A 127 -10.98 -9.81 7.59
N ALA A 128 -11.49 -8.75 6.98
CA ALA A 128 -11.42 -8.52 5.54
C ALA A 128 -10.21 -7.67 5.10
N GLY A 129 -9.67 -6.80 5.97
CA GLY A 129 -8.53 -5.94 5.69
C GLY A 129 -8.88 -4.61 5.04
N TYR A 130 -10.16 -4.29 4.89
CA TYR A 130 -10.64 -3.04 4.31
C TYR A 130 -12.04 -2.70 4.83
N LEU A 131 -12.48 -1.44 4.57
CA LEU A 131 -13.83 -0.95 4.83
C LEU A 131 -14.35 -0.13 3.65
N HIS A 132 -15.65 -0.14 3.48
CA HIS A 132 -16.41 0.85 2.71
C HIS A 132 -17.33 1.60 3.69
N LEU A 133 -17.08 2.89 3.88
CA LEU A 133 -17.79 3.74 4.82
C LEU A 133 -18.59 4.80 4.05
N ARG A 134 -19.87 4.96 4.39
CA ARG A 134 -20.79 5.93 3.77
C ARG A 134 -21.39 6.84 4.82
N GLY A 135 -21.61 8.10 4.44
CA GLY A 135 -22.30 9.06 5.30
C GLY A 135 -21.43 9.71 6.38
N TRP A 136 -20.11 9.55 6.32
CA TRP A 136 -19.17 10.30 7.19
C TRP A 136 -18.83 11.69 6.67
N LEU A 137 -18.84 11.88 5.36
CA LEU A 137 -18.57 13.18 4.74
C LEU A 137 -19.81 13.65 3.95
N ASP A 138 -19.95 14.97 3.84
CA ASP A 138 -21.02 15.58 3.05
C ASP A 138 -20.65 15.56 1.57
N PRO A 139 -21.50 15.03 0.67
CA PRO A 139 -21.27 15.08 -0.77
C PRO A 139 -21.09 16.51 -1.31
N ALA A 140 -21.67 17.53 -0.66
CA ALA A 140 -21.48 18.94 -1.04
C ALA A 140 -20.02 19.39 -0.86
N ASP A 141 -19.33 18.91 0.18
CA ASP A 141 -17.91 19.18 0.38
C ASP A 141 -17.07 18.58 -0.73
N MET A 142 -17.47 17.45 -1.31
CA MET A 142 -16.74 16.81 -2.41
C MET A 142 -16.78 17.64 -3.69
N ALA A 143 -17.88 18.34 -3.96
CA ALA A 143 -17.97 19.29 -5.07
C ALA A 143 -17.03 20.49 -4.87
N ALA A 144 -16.94 21.01 -3.64
CA ALA A 144 -16.00 22.09 -3.32
C ALA A 144 -14.54 21.61 -3.46
N ILE A 145 -14.19 20.44 -2.94
CA ILE A 145 -12.84 19.86 -3.08
C ILE A 145 -12.50 19.62 -4.56
N SER A 146 -13.47 19.15 -5.35
CA SER A 146 -13.25 18.96 -6.79
C SER A 146 -12.90 20.27 -7.49
N ALA A 147 -13.56 21.38 -7.13
CA ALA A 147 -13.21 22.70 -7.66
C ALA A 147 -11.83 23.18 -7.18
N GLU A 148 -11.52 22.96 -5.90
CA GLU A 148 -10.19 23.25 -5.35
C GLU A 148 -9.08 22.42 -6.02
N MET A 149 -9.37 21.18 -6.44
CA MET A 149 -8.45 20.37 -7.26
C MET A 149 -8.26 20.98 -8.66
N ASP A 150 -9.34 21.48 -9.30
CA ASP A 150 -9.26 22.14 -10.61
C ASP A 150 -8.40 23.41 -10.56
N GLU A 151 -8.36 24.10 -9.42
CA GLU A 151 -7.50 25.26 -9.20
C GLU A 151 -6.05 24.85 -8.89
N ALA A 152 -5.85 23.81 -8.08
CA ALA A 152 -4.53 23.45 -7.56
C ALA A 152 -3.66 22.65 -8.55
N LEU A 153 -4.25 21.68 -9.27
CA LEU A 153 -3.51 20.77 -10.14
C LEU A 153 -2.78 21.49 -11.30
N PRO A 154 -3.36 22.50 -11.97
CA PRO A 154 -2.66 23.26 -13.01
C PRO A 154 -1.47 24.08 -12.50
N LEU A 155 -1.43 24.38 -11.18
CA LEU A 155 -0.34 25.13 -10.57
C LEU A 155 0.84 24.25 -10.13
N ALA A 156 0.72 22.92 -10.27
CA ALA A 156 1.80 21.99 -9.99
C ALA A 156 2.92 22.15 -11.01
N VAL A 157 4.16 21.93 -10.58
CA VAL A 157 5.35 22.04 -11.42
C VAL A 157 5.96 20.68 -11.62
N GLU A 158 6.08 20.23 -12.87
CA GLU A 158 6.69 18.94 -13.16
C GLU A 158 8.14 18.91 -12.67
N GLY A 159 8.50 17.83 -11.94
CA GLY A 159 9.84 17.68 -11.35
C GLY A 159 10.03 18.35 -9.98
N ASP A 160 8.99 18.95 -9.39
CA ASP A 160 9.04 19.57 -8.05
C ASP A 160 9.17 18.57 -6.88
N GLY A 161 9.09 17.27 -7.17
CA GLY A 161 9.11 16.20 -6.16
C GLY A 161 7.80 16.04 -5.37
N LYS A 162 6.79 16.88 -5.65
CA LYS A 162 5.50 16.90 -4.97
C LYS A 162 4.33 16.58 -5.90
N SER A 163 4.59 16.46 -7.18
CA SER A 163 3.58 16.18 -8.20
C SER A 163 4.01 15.06 -9.14
N TRP A 164 3.03 14.29 -9.62
CA TRP A 164 3.22 13.25 -10.63
C TRP A 164 2.41 13.62 -11.87
N TRP A 165 2.97 13.31 -13.01
CA TRP A 165 2.44 13.72 -14.29
C TRP A 165 2.19 12.50 -15.17
N ALA A 166 1.14 12.57 -15.96
CA ALA A 166 0.81 11.59 -16.98
C ALA A 166 0.73 12.25 -18.34
N GLU A 167 1.07 11.49 -19.38
CA GLU A 167 0.88 11.83 -20.77
C GLU A 167 -0.40 11.18 -21.27
N LEU A 168 -1.26 11.94 -21.94
CA LEU A 168 -2.51 11.48 -22.49
C LEU A 168 -2.37 11.20 -24.00
N ASP A 169 -3.32 10.46 -24.55
CA ASP A 169 -3.38 10.06 -25.96
C ASP A 169 -3.53 11.24 -26.94
N ASP A 170 -3.97 12.39 -26.44
CA ASP A 170 -3.99 13.66 -27.18
C ASP A 170 -2.64 14.41 -27.17
N GLY A 171 -1.61 13.82 -26.54
CA GLY A 171 -0.28 14.41 -26.38
C GLY A 171 -0.16 15.44 -25.25
N SER A 172 -1.22 15.73 -24.52
CA SER A 172 -1.17 16.64 -23.37
C SER A 172 -0.51 15.97 -22.15
N ARG A 173 0.10 16.77 -21.28
CA ARG A 173 0.62 16.34 -19.99
C ARG A 173 -0.19 16.97 -18.87
N ARG A 174 -0.59 16.15 -17.90
CA ARG A 174 -1.39 16.61 -16.77
C ARG A 174 -0.80 16.13 -15.43
N CYS A 175 -0.87 17.00 -14.43
CA CYS A 175 -0.64 16.58 -13.06
C CYS A 175 -1.78 15.62 -12.64
N VAL A 176 -1.42 14.40 -12.26
CA VAL A 176 -2.37 13.35 -11.86
C VAL A 176 -2.32 13.02 -10.38
N ARG A 177 -1.30 13.48 -9.67
CA ARG A 177 -1.18 13.34 -8.23
C ARG A 177 -0.44 14.54 -7.66
N LEU A 178 -0.99 15.15 -6.63
CA LEU A 178 -0.44 16.29 -5.95
C LEU A 178 -0.38 16.03 -4.45
N GLN A 179 0.82 16.10 -3.88
CA GLN A 179 1.04 16.03 -2.43
C GLN A 179 0.72 17.36 -1.73
N ASP A 180 0.55 17.31 -0.42
CA ASP A 180 0.28 18.47 0.44
C ASP A 180 -0.99 19.23 0.02
N PHE A 181 -1.96 18.54 -0.53
CA PHE A 181 -3.17 19.15 -1.06
C PHE A 181 -3.99 19.88 0.01
N ALA A 182 -3.96 19.44 1.28
CA ALA A 182 -4.68 20.11 2.36
C ALA A 182 -4.27 21.60 2.50
N GLY A 183 -3.01 21.94 2.23
CA GLY A 183 -2.54 23.34 2.23
C GLY A 183 -3.09 24.18 1.08
N ARG A 184 -3.73 23.56 0.09
CA ARG A 184 -4.35 24.18 -1.08
C ARG A 184 -5.86 24.03 -1.12
N SER A 185 -6.44 23.37 -0.12
CA SER A 185 -7.87 23.05 -0.03
C SER A 185 -8.41 23.43 1.36
N PRO A 186 -9.01 24.62 1.50
CA PRO A 186 -9.67 25.04 2.73
C PRO A 186 -10.76 24.05 3.20
N THR A 187 -11.49 23.46 2.25
CA THR A 187 -12.51 22.45 2.54
C THR A 187 -11.88 21.19 3.15
N THR A 188 -10.80 20.67 2.57
CA THR A 188 -10.07 19.52 3.13
C THR A 188 -9.56 19.84 4.54
N THR A 189 -8.92 20.98 4.74
CA THR A 189 -8.41 21.40 6.05
C THR A 189 -9.53 21.45 7.10
N ARG A 190 -10.71 21.98 6.76
CA ARG A 190 -11.86 22.02 7.63
C ARG A 190 -12.40 20.64 7.99
N ILE A 191 -12.47 19.72 7.01
CA ILE A 191 -12.90 18.33 7.23
C ILE A 191 -11.94 17.65 8.22
N LEU A 192 -10.64 17.73 7.99
CA LEU A 192 -9.64 17.07 8.83
C LEU A 192 -9.60 17.61 10.26
N ALA A 193 -10.00 18.85 10.48
CA ALA A 193 -10.12 19.46 11.80
C ALA A 193 -11.48 19.19 12.50
N SER A 194 -12.41 18.48 11.84
CA SER A 194 -13.74 18.25 12.37
C SER A 194 -13.79 17.12 13.40
N ALA A 195 -14.69 17.23 14.39
CA ALA A 195 -14.95 16.16 15.36
C ALA A 195 -15.37 14.85 14.64
N ARG A 196 -16.16 14.95 13.60
CA ARG A 196 -16.64 13.80 12.82
C ARG A 196 -15.50 13.03 12.15
N TRP A 197 -14.46 13.74 11.69
CA TRP A 197 -13.23 13.11 11.20
C TRP A 197 -12.47 12.41 12.33
N ALA A 198 -12.33 13.08 13.48
CA ALA A 198 -11.65 12.49 14.64
C ALA A 198 -12.39 11.24 15.15
N ASP A 199 -13.73 11.24 15.18
CA ASP A 199 -14.55 10.08 15.54
C ASP A 199 -14.32 8.91 14.57
N MET A 200 -14.24 9.19 13.26
CA MET A 200 -13.95 8.18 12.25
C MET A 200 -12.53 7.60 12.42
N ILE A 201 -11.53 8.44 12.67
CA ILE A 201 -10.16 7.98 12.95
C ILE A 201 -10.14 7.09 14.20
N SER A 202 -10.81 7.50 15.28
CA SER A 202 -10.93 6.68 16.49
C SER A 202 -11.64 5.34 16.24
N LEU A 203 -12.68 5.34 15.41
CA LEU A 203 -13.39 4.12 15.01
C LEU A 203 -12.45 3.10 14.34
N ILE A 204 -11.67 3.55 13.35
CA ILE A 204 -10.77 2.65 12.59
C ILE A 204 -9.48 2.32 13.35
N ALA A 205 -9.12 3.12 14.35
CA ALA A 205 -7.98 2.86 15.22
C ALA A 205 -8.23 1.67 16.15
N GLY A 206 -9.42 1.54 16.69
CA GLY A 206 -9.72 0.60 17.76
C GLY A 206 -8.95 1.00 19.03
N ASP A 207 -8.13 0.07 19.54
CA ASP A 207 -7.28 0.30 20.71
C ASP A 207 -5.90 0.89 20.32
N ASP A 208 -5.62 1.06 19.03
CA ASP A 208 -4.37 1.61 18.55
C ASP A 208 -4.37 3.14 18.63
N GLU A 209 -3.26 3.75 19.04
CA GLU A 209 -3.04 5.18 18.86
C GLU A 209 -2.62 5.45 17.41
N LEU A 210 -3.54 5.93 16.58
CA LEU A 210 -3.25 6.33 15.22
C LEU A 210 -2.87 7.81 15.15
N MET A 211 -1.74 8.08 14.55
CA MET A 211 -1.36 9.41 14.11
C MET A 211 -1.81 9.60 12.66
N GLN A 212 -2.50 10.69 12.39
CA GLN A 212 -2.80 11.07 11.02
C GLN A 212 -1.50 11.45 10.31
N GLY A 213 -1.31 10.92 9.10
CA GLY A 213 -0.19 11.33 8.24
C GLY A 213 -0.25 12.81 7.92
N ARG A 214 0.92 13.43 7.77
CA ARG A 214 1.04 14.87 7.50
C ARG A 214 0.53 15.26 6.11
N TYR A 215 0.37 14.29 5.22
CA TYR A 215 0.17 14.56 3.80
C TYR A 215 -1.19 14.05 3.36
N VAL A 216 -1.89 14.94 2.66
CA VAL A 216 -3.09 14.61 1.90
C VAL A 216 -2.71 14.66 0.44
N GLU A 217 -2.99 13.59 -0.26
CA GLU A 217 -2.71 13.50 -1.69
C GLU A 217 -4.01 13.62 -2.48
N ALA A 218 -4.04 14.57 -3.40
CA ALA A 218 -5.11 14.66 -4.40
C ALA A 218 -4.71 13.83 -5.62
N LEU A 219 -5.55 12.88 -6.02
CA LEU A 219 -5.38 12.07 -7.21
C LEU A 219 -6.49 12.32 -8.20
N THR A 220 -6.09 12.44 -9.47
CA THR A 220 -6.99 12.31 -10.62
C THR A 220 -6.50 11.21 -11.53
N LYS A 221 -7.43 10.41 -12.04
CA LYS A 221 -7.16 9.41 -13.08
C LYS A 221 -7.94 9.81 -14.32
N PRO A 222 -7.33 10.54 -15.27
CA PRO A 222 -7.97 10.87 -16.54
C PRO A 222 -8.06 9.61 -17.42
N VAL A 223 -9.02 9.61 -18.35
CA VAL A 223 -9.08 8.62 -19.42
C VAL A 223 -7.99 8.92 -20.45
N GLY A 224 -7.48 7.91 -21.13
CA GLY A 224 -6.50 8.08 -22.21
C GLY A 224 -5.05 8.26 -21.77
N VAL A 225 -4.70 7.88 -20.53
CA VAL A 225 -3.29 7.90 -20.11
C VAL A 225 -2.51 6.83 -20.86
N ILE A 226 -1.48 7.28 -21.60
CA ILE A 226 -0.55 6.40 -22.34
C ILE A 226 0.79 6.24 -21.63
N ALA A 227 1.15 7.18 -20.73
CA ALA A 227 2.36 7.11 -19.93
C ALA A 227 2.17 7.81 -18.58
N GLY A 228 2.76 7.25 -17.52
CA GLY A 228 2.65 7.77 -16.16
C GLY A 228 1.71 6.94 -15.27
N PRO A 229 1.48 7.39 -14.02
CA PRO A 229 0.77 6.59 -13.03
C PRO A 229 -0.74 6.60 -13.25
N SER A 230 -1.27 5.60 -13.95
CA SER A 230 -2.71 5.37 -14.12
C SER A 230 -3.09 3.92 -13.78
N ASP A 231 -2.25 2.96 -14.17
CA ASP A 231 -2.40 1.55 -13.79
C ASP A 231 -1.57 1.26 -12.55
N VAL A 232 -2.26 1.02 -11.45
CA VAL A 232 -1.62 0.64 -10.19
C VAL A 232 -1.90 -0.83 -9.96
N SER A 233 -0.97 -1.69 -10.38
CA SER A 233 -1.05 -3.14 -10.20
C SER A 233 -1.17 -3.53 -8.73
N PHE A 234 -1.65 -4.76 -8.45
CA PHE A 234 -1.69 -5.29 -7.09
C PHE A 234 -0.36 -5.10 -6.35
N HIS A 235 -0.46 -4.51 -5.17
CA HIS A 235 0.66 -4.23 -4.27
C HIS A 235 0.18 -4.19 -2.81
N ARG A 236 1.13 -4.08 -1.88
CA ARG A 236 0.91 -3.72 -0.48
C ARG A 236 1.66 -2.42 -0.20
N ASP A 237 1.03 -1.48 0.46
CA ASP A 237 1.69 -0.23 0.83
C ASP A 237 2.88 -0.46 1.77
N CYS A 238 2.76 -1.42 2.69
CA CYS A 238 3.83 -1.78 3.63
C CYS A 238 5.09 -2.33 2.95
N HIS A 239 5.01 -2.86 1.73
CA HIS A 239 6.17 -3.30 0.97
C HIS A 239 7.07 -2.16 0.49
N LEU A 240 6.56 -0.93 0.52
CA LEU A 240 7.34 0.25 0.11
C LEU A 240 8.19 0.84 1.24
N GLY A 241 8.25 0.19 2.40
CA GLY A 241 8.98 0.74 3.53
C GLY A 241 9.04 -0.15 4.76
N ARG A 242 8.94 0.48 5.92
CA ARG A 242 9.02 -0.18 7.23
C ARG A 242 7.76 -0.97 7.51
N HIS A 243 7.91 -2.25 7.74
CA HIS A 243 6.78 -3.15 7.95
C HIS A 243 6.26 -3.13 9.39
N ALA A 244 7.12 -3.27 10.40
CA ALA A 244 6.71 -3.44 11.79
C ALA A 244 5.86 -2.29 12.36
N TYR A 245 6.08 -1.06 11.89
CA TYR A 245 5.30 0.11 12.30
C TYR A 245 4.27 0.54 11.27
N LEU A 246 4.45 0.14 10.02
CA LEU A 246 3.57 0.53 8.92
C LEU A 246 2.49 -0.51 8.65
N CYS A 247 2.61 -1.73 9.16
CA CYS A 247 1.55 -2.73 9.06
C CYS A 247 0.27 -2.31 9.78
N ALA A 248 0.39 -1.52 10.82
CA ALA A 248 -0.75 -0.87 11.45
C ALA A 248 -1.19 0.41 10.72
N ARG A 249 -0.52 0.82 9.65
CA ARG A 249 -0.95 1.93 8.81
C ARG A 249 -2.28 1.59 8.15
N ARG A 250 -3.18 2.57 8.15
CA ARG A 250 -4.42 2.53 7.38
C ARG A 250 -4.34 3.61 6.31
N THR A 251 -4.64 3.24 5.10
CA THR A 251 -4.79 4.18 3.99
C THR A 251 -6.28 4.48 3.82
N ILE A 252 -6.63 5.75 3.92
CA ILE A 252 -8.01 6.24 3.80
C ILE A 252 -8.14 6.91 2.44
N GLY A 253 -9.03 6.39 1.58
CA GLY A 253 -9.42 7.02 0.33
C GLY A 253 -10.73 7.76 0.50
N ILE A 254 -10.79 9.02 0.09
CA ILE A 254 -12.00 9.85 0.07
C ILE A 254 -12.46 9.99 -1.38
N ALA A 255 -13.61 9.44 -1.71
CA ALA A 255 -14.18 9.53 -3.05
C ALA A 255 -14.69 10.95 -3.33
N ILE A 256 -14.06 11.66 -4.26
CA ILE A 256 -14.46 12.99 -4.72
C ILE A 256 -15.47 12.86 -5.86
N THR A 257 -15.28 11.91 -6.75
CA THR A 257 -16.22 11.56 -7.82
C THR A 257 -16.73 10.13 -7.63
N PRO A 258 -17.87 9.74 -8.23
CA PRO A 258 -18.32 8.35 -8.19
C PRO A 258 -17.25 7.41 -8.77
N THR A 259 -17.05 6.25 -8.17
CA THR A 259 -16.13 5.24 -8.67
C THR A 259 -16.83 3.92 -8.99
N SER A 260 -16.35 3.26 -10.02
CA SER A 260 -16.80 1.94 -10.47
C SER A 260 -15.63 1.20 -11.12
N GLU A 261 -15.83 -0.06 -11.48
CA GLU A 261 -14.81 -0.81 -12.25
C GLU A 261 -14.48 -0.15 -13.60
N GLU A 262 -15.42 0.64 -14.16
CA GLU A 262 -15.24 1.30 -15.45
C GLU A 262 -14.34 2.53 -15.39
N ASN A 263 -14.21 3.15 -14.19
CA ASN A 263 -13.33 4.29 -13.98
C ASN A 263 -12.26 4.04 -12.91
N GLY A 264 -11.92 2.76 -12.69
CA GLY A 264 -10.77 2.37 -11.90
C GLY A 264 -11.00 2.49 -10.39
N SER A 265 -12.12 1.97 -9.88
CA SER A 265 -12.34 1.84 -8.43
C SER A 265 -11.21 1.03 -7.76
N LEU A 266 -11.05 1.24 -6.46
CA LEU A 266 -10.19 0.39 -5.65
C LEU A 266 -10.68 -1.05 -5.71
N ARG A 267 -9.79 -2.01 -5.98
CA ARG A 267 -10.04 -3.44 -5.78
C ARG A 267 -9.12 -3.95 -4.68
N VAL A 268 -9.65 -4.78 -3.81
CA VAL A 268 -8.92 -5.36 -2.69
C VAL A 268 -9.03 -6.88 -2.73
N ILE A 269 -8.00 -7.57 -2.30
CA ILE A 269 -8.04 -9.00 -2.05
C ILE A 269 -8.36 -9.19 -0.58
N ALA A 270 -9.61 -9.54 -0.27
CA ALA A 270 -10.08 -9.69 1.10
C ALA A 270 -9.25 -10.72 1.85
N GLY A 271 -8.88 -10.42 3.10
CA GLY A 271 -8.11 -11.31 3.97
C GLY A 271 -6.62 -11.44 3.64
N SER A 272 -6.12 -10.80 2.56
CA SER A 272 -4.72 -10.90 2.12
C SER A 272 -3.72 -10.27 3.09
N HIS A 273 -4.17 -9.41 3.99
CA HIS A 273 -3.34 -8.77 5.02
C HIS A 273 -2.83 -9.76 6.09
N ARG A 274 -3.41 -10.94 6.18
CA ARG A 274 -3.05 -12.00 7.14
C ARG A 274 -2.37 -13.20 6.49
N LEU A 275 -1.97 -13.07 5.24
CA LEU A 275 -1.41 -14.17 4.46
C LEU A 275 -0.13 -13.74 3.75
N ALA A 276 0.85 -14.64 3.73
CA ALA A 276 2.03 -14.50 2.89
C ALA A 276 1.70 -14.86 1.44
N MET A 277 0.95 -13.97 0.77
CA MET A 277 0.64 -14.11 -0.65
C MET A 277 1.58 -13.22 -1.46
N PRO A 278 2.47 -13.80 -2.29
CA PRO A 278 3.28 -13.00 -3.23
C PRO A 278 2.41 -12.20 -4.19
N VAL A 279 2.86 -11.00 -4.50
CA VAL A 279 2.14 -10.08 -5.40
C VAL A 279 1.91 -10.69 -6.79
N GLU A 280 2.84 -11.50 -7.27
CA GLU A 280 2.76 -12.20 -8.55
C GLU A 280 1.59 -13.18 -8.61
N ILE A 281 1.30 -13.87 -7.50
CA ILE A 281 0.12 -14.75 -7.40
C ILE A 281 -1.16 -13.91 -7.42
N ALA A 282 -1.16 -12.78 -6.71
CA ALA A 282 -2.29 -11.85 -6.70
C ALA A 282 -2.62 -11.33 -8.11
N LYS A 283 -1.59 -11.03 -8.91
CA LYS A 283 -1.75 -10.55 -10.28
C LYS A 283 -2.32 -11.57 -11.25
N THR A 284 -2.00 -12.85 -11.06
CA THR A 284 -2.32 -13.90 -12.04
C THR A 284 -3.49 -14.78 -11.65
N LYS A 285 -3.56 -15.21 -10.39
CA LYS A 285 -4.58 -16.15 -9.88
C LYS A 285 -4.84 -15.89 -8.39
N PRO A 286 -5.54 -14.81 -8.02
CA PRO A 286 -5.93 -14.63 -6.64
C PRO A 286 -6.89 -15.76 -6.25
N TYR A 287 -6.53 -16.54 -5.22
CA TYR A 287 -7.40 -17.60 -4.68
C TYR A 287 -8.35 -17.08 -3.59
N LEU A 288 -8.17 -15.82 -3.19
CA LEU A 288 -9.05 -15.10 -2.27
C LEU A 288 -10.02 -14.21 -3.04
N PRO A 289 -11.16 -13.84 -2.44
CA PRO A 289 -12.11 -12.93 -3.06
C PRO A 289 -11.47 -11.59 -3.42
N VAL A 290 -11.65 -11.17 -4.67
CA VAL A 290 -11.32 -9.82 -5.14
C VAL A 290 -12.60 -9.00 -5.09
N VAL A 291 -12.59 -7.91 -4.34
CA VAL A 291 -13.75 -7.03 -4.15
C VAL A 291 -13.45 -5.68 -4.78
N ALA A 292 -14.31 -5.27 -5.71
CA ALA A 292 -14.28 -3.92 -6.28
C ALA A 292 -15.13 -2.98 -5.40
N VAL A 293 -14.52 -1.95 -4.84
CA VAL A 293 -15.18 -1.01 -3.94
C VAL A 293 -15.68 0.18 -4.75
N ALA A 294 -16.91 0.07 -5.24
CA ALA A 294 -17.58 1.19 -5.91
C ALA A 294 -18.08 2.21 -4.89
N THR A 295 -17.70 3.48 -5.05
CA THR A 295 -17.99 4.54 -4.08
C THR A 295 -18.77 5.69 -4.71
N MET A 296 -19.53 6.40 -3.87
CA MET A 296 -20.18 7.67 -4.18
C MET A 296 -19.38 8.83 -3.57
N PRO A 297 -19.57 10.09 -4.03
CA PRO A 297 -18.92 11.24 -3.43
C PRO A 297 -19.17 11.30 -1.92
N GLY A 298 -18.10 11.46 -1.13
CA GLY A 298 -18.14 11.45 0.32
C GLY A 298 -18.07 10.07 0.97
N ASP A 299 -18.12 8.98 0.20
CA ASP A 299 -17.77 7.66 0.71
C ASP A 299 -16.27 7.58 1.01
N LEU A 300 -15.92 6.79 2.02
CA LEU A 300 -14.55 6.51 2.37
C LEU A 300 -14.23 5.03 2.10
N THR A 301 -13.04 4.77 1.63
CA THR A 301 -12.43 3.44 1.66
C THR A 301 -11.31 3.45 2.69
N VAL A 302 -11.22 2.41 3.50
CA VAL A 302 -10.08 2.21 4.41
C VAL A 302 -9.48 0.87 4.09
N HIS A 303 -8.17 0.77 3.99
CA HIS A 303 -7.51 -0.53 3.91
C HIS A 303 -6.24 -0.54 4.76
N LEU A 304 -5.94 -1.71 5.30
CA LEU A 304 -4.69 -1.96 6.00
C LEU A 304 -3.55 -1.99 4.99
N SER A 305 -2.39 -1.43 5.32
CA SER A 305 -1.23 -1.39 4.41
C SER A 305 -0.77 -2.76 3.91
N CYS A 306 -1.07 -3.83 4.67
CA CYS A 306 -0.78 -5.20 4.28
C CYS A 306 -1.84 -5.83 3.36
N THR A 307 -2.97 -5.17 3.14
CA THR A 307 -3.99 -5.66 2.21
C THR A 307 -3.54 -5.48 0.77
N LEU A 308 -3.52 -6.56 0.00
CA LEU A 308 -3.27 -6.49 -1.44
C LEU A 308 -4.40 -5.75 -2.12
N HIS A 309 -4.04 -4.71 -2.86
CA HIS A 309 -5.02 -3.88 -3.56
C HIS A 309 -4.44 -3.35 -4.86
N ASP A 310 -5.32 -2.97 -5.77
CA ASP A 310 -4.98 -2.35 -7.04
C ASP A 310 -6.03 -1.31 -7.48
N SER A 311 -5.75 -0.65 -8.58
CA SER A 311 -6.71 0.26 -9.21
C SER A 311 -6.38 0.40 -10.69
N THR A 312 -7.26 -0.15 -11.53
CA THR A 312 -7.09 -0.15 -12.99
C THR A 312 -7.23 1.27 -13.59
N PRO A 313 -6.75 1.49 -14.81
CA PRO A 313 -7.01 2.73 -15.55
C PRO A 313 -8.51 2.95 -15.78
N PRO A 314 -8.99 4.19 -15.76
CA PRO A 314 -10.36 4.50 -16.11
C PRO A 314 -10.58 4.36 -17.61
N ARG A 315 -11.78 3.87 -17.99
CA ARG A 315 -12.17 3.67 -19.39
C ARG A 315 -13.25 4.61 -19.88
N LYS A 316 -14.09 5.13 -18.97
CA LYS A 316 -15.25 5.95 -19.34
C LYS A 316 -15.21 7.39 -18.83
N SER A 317 -14.77 7.59 -17.61
CA SER A 317 -14.75 8.91 -16.99
C SER A 317 -13.57 9.06 -16.05
N GLU A 318 -13.10 10.28 -15.89
CA GLU A 318 -12.08 10.63 -14.91
C GLU A 318 -12.54 10.25 -13.49
N ARG A 319 -11.62 9.73 -12.69
CA ARG A 319 -11.81 9.50 -11.27
C ARG A 319 -11.00 10.49 -10.46
N ARG A 320 -11.61 11.05 -9.41
CA ARG A 320 -10.94 11.88 -8.40
C ARG A 320 -11.07 11.26 -7.02
N VAL A 321 -9.98 11.21 -6.31
CA VAL A 321 -9.90 10.67 -4.96
C VAL A 321 -8.81 11.42 -4.19
N MET A 322 -8.99 11.57 -2.87
CA MET A 322 -7.89 11.95 -1.98
C MET A 322 -7.45 10.73 -1.18
N TYR A 323 -6.16 10.65 -0.88
CA TYR A 323 -5.62 9.66 0.05
C TYR A 323 -4.98 10.32 1.25
N ILE A 324 -5.23 9.72 2.41
CA ILE A 324 -4.66 10.09 3.70
C ILE A 324 -4.17 8.82 4.35
N GLU A 325 -2.93 8.82 4.81
CA GLU A 325 -2.37 7.72 5.55
C GLU A 325 -2.42 8.02 7.05
N THR A 326 -2.66 6.98 7.83
CA THR A 326 -2.48 7.00 9.28
C THR A 326 -1.41 5.99 9.63
N SER A 327 -0.65 6.24 10.69
CA SER A 327 0.35 5.30 11.20
C SER A 327 0.20 5.17 12.71
N MET A 328 0.68 4.08 13.26
CA MET A 328 0.80 3.97 14.72
C MET A 328 1.88 4.90 15.25
N ALA A 329 1.69 5.36 16.48
CA ALA A 329 2.76 6.02 17.23
C ALA A 329 3.96 5.06 17.35
N PRO A 330 5.20 5.58 17.28
CA PRO A 330 6.38 4.79 17.54
C PRO A 330 6.32 4.15 18.94
N LEU A 331 6.74 2.89 19.04
CA LEU A 331 6.86 2.25 20.34
C LEU A 331 7.81 3.04 21.25
N PRO A 332 7.52 3.17 22.55
CA PRO A 332 8.41 3.84 23.49
C PRO A 332 9.83 3.24 23.44
N GLY A 333 10.83 4.08 23.27
CA GLY A 333 12.23 3.66 23.16
C GLY A 333 12.66 3.17 21.78
N ALA A 334 11.79 3.16 20.79
CA ALA A 334 12.18 2.88 19.41
C ALA A 334 13.11 3.99 18.91
N ILE A 335 14.32 3.60 18.52
CA ILE A 335 15.29 4.51 17.90
C ILE A 335 15.00 4.51 16.40
N PHE A 336 14.32 5.55 15.95
CA PHE A 336 14.22 5.79 14.52
C PHE A 336 15.47 6.55 14.06
N ALA A 337 16.02 6.13 12.95
CA ALA A 337 16.95 6.98 12.20
C ALA A 337 16.15 8.16 11.57
N GLY A 338 15.58 8.99 12.43
CA GLY A 338 14.95 10.28 12.16
C GLY A 338 13.75 10.30 11.19
N PRO A 339 13.00 11.42 11.18
CA PRO A 339 11.96 11.68 10.16
C PRO A 339 12.50 11.63 8.72
N THR A 340 13.79 11.79 8.56
CA THR A 340 14.54 11.72 7.31
C THR A 340 14.44 10.35 6.60
N ALA A 341 14.20 9.24 7.30
CA ALA A 341 14.10 7.93 6.62
C ALA A 341 12.77 7.78 5.86
N GLU A 342 11.67 8.29 6.39
CA GLU A 342 10.38 8.30 5.67
C GLU A 342 10.38 9.34 4.56
N GLU A 343 10.93 10.52 4.80
CA GLU A 343 11.13 11.55 3.77
C GLU A 343 12.07 11.06 2.66
N THR A 344 13.19 10.43 3.03
CA THR A 344 14.13 9.83 2.06
C THR A 344 13.46 8.72 1.26
N LEU A 345 12.70 7.83 1.90
CA LEU A 345 11.96 6.76 1.21
C LEU A 345 10.91 7.36 0.27
N ARG A 346 10.21 8.40 0.69
CA ARG A 346 9.23 9.12 -0.12
C ARG A 346 9.88 9.81 -1.32
N GLU A 347 11.03 10.45 -1.13
CA GLU A 347 11.83 11.03 -2.22
C GLU A 347 12.31 9.96 -3.20
N GLN A 348 12.70 8.79 -2.72
CA GLN A 348 13.15 7.67 -3.54
C GLN A 348 11.99 7.03 -4.32
N VAL A 349 10.83 6.84 -3.71
CA VAL A 349 9.60 6.41 -4.40
C VAL A 349 9.23 7.42 -5.49
N ASN A 350 9.30 8.71 -5.17
CA ASN A 350 9.05 9.78 -6.12
C ASN A 350 10.08 9.78 -7.28
N ALA A 351 11.35 9.46 -7.01
CA ALA A 351 12.37 9.33 -8.02
C ALA A 351 12.11 8.13 -8.95
N ILE A 352 11.71 6.99 -8.41
CA ILE A 352 11.36 5.79 -9.20
C ILE A 352 10.19 6.10 -10.13
N HIS A 353 9.16 6.77 -9.65
CA HIS A 353 8.01 7.16 -10.48
C HIS A 353 8.37 8.19 -11.57
N ARG A 354 9.41 8.99 -11.35
CA ARG A 354 9.95 9.92 -12.38
C ARG A 354 10.77 9.20 -13.45
N ASP A 355 11.51 8.15 -13.04
CA ASP A 355 12.40 7.38 -13.92
C ASP A 355 11.68 6.26 -14.71
N VAL A 356 10.39 6.01 -14.45
CA VAL A 356 9.59 5.10 -15.27
C VAL A 356 9.36 5.76 -16.63
N SER A 357 10.14 5.31 -17.62
CA SER A 357 10.02 5.73 -19.01
C SER A 357 8.58 5.53 -19.52
N PRO A 358 8.08 6.42 -20.41
CA PRO A 358 6.70 6.36 -20.92
C PRO A 358 6.25 5.02 -21.50
N THR A 359 7.16 4.14 -21.84
CA THR A 359 6.86 2.86 -22.51
C THR A 359 6.80 1.66 -21.56
N GLY A 360 6.89 1.84 -20.24
CA GLY A 360 6.94 0.72 -19.29
C GLY A 360 8.14 -0.22 -19.48
N ARG A 361 9.07 0.13 -20.34
CA ARG A 361 10.32 -0.60 -20.55
C ARG A 361 11.42 0.08 -19.72
N SER A 362 11.79 -0.56 -18.63
CA SER A 362 13.07 -0.31 -17.99
C SER A 362 14.15 -0.27 -19.09
N SER A 363 14.80 0.87 -19.27
CA SER A 363 16.05 0.91 -20.02
C SER A 363 17.01 0.02 -19.24
N ARG A 364 17.22 -1.22 -19.70
CA ARG A 364 18.34 -2.03 -19.26
C ARG A 364 19.59 -1.24 -19.65
N ALA A 365 20.25 -0.69 -18.66
CA ALA A 365 21.62 -0.26 -18.81
C ALA A 365 22.43 -1.50 -19.26
N THR A 366 23.02 -1.38 -20.41
CA THR A 366 24.05 -2.29 -20.95
C THR A 366 25.27 -2.27 -20.05
#